data_145b229f84b9c579633e5e1d686a3add
#
_entry.id   145b229f84b9c579633e5e1d686a3add
#
_cell.length_a   1.000
_cell.length_b   1.000
_cell.length_c   1.000
_cell.angle_alpha   90.00
_cell.angle_beta   90.00
_cell.angle_gamma   90.00
#
_symmetry.space_group_name_H-M   'P 1'
#
loop_
_entity.id
_entity.type
_entity.pdbx_description
1 polymer ?
#
loop_
_entity_poly.entity_id
_entity_poly.type
_entity_poly.pdbx_seq_one_letter_code
_entity_poly.pdbx_strand_id
1 'polypeptide(L)'
;CCSKRVHNKYYWYTFAPYDQPRTAPSMTTRILICDDSALARKQMARALPEGLRGDVSFAKDGVEALEMLRRHEAELMFLDLNMPEMDGYQVLEQVRKEDLPVMTIVVSGDIQPEARERVKKLGAIDFIKKPTETSLLLSLLMDYGIYRPGDLEDAALRDATLKNTGSASPEISVSLNDYLQEISNVAMGRSSDLLARLLKVFVKQPIPKVAFLANSELHMAISSVSDSDTYSAVCQGFTGAGIAGEALLLFADASFREMAEMLHYDTLEGEAVNVEVLMDMSSILFGAFLKGIGDQLDLKLGLGHPTVLGQHRQITELLEHHSAREEQLLCIEICYALEDRDIECDMLILLTEDSVPFLEDRLQYLVD
;
A
#
# COMPACT_ATOMS: atom_id res chain seq x y z
N CYS A 1 71.25 3.88 -5.77
CA CYS A 1 70.21 2.97 -5.84
C CYS A 1 69.26 3.15 -4.66
N CYS A 2 68.24 3.99 -4.81
CA CYS A 2 67.31 4.31 -3.74
C CYS A 2 66.07 3.43 -3.85
N SER A 3 65.82 2.61 -2.85
CA SER A 3 64.54 1.93 -2.66
C SER A 3 63.61 2.74 -1.76
N LYS A 4 62.49 3.24 -2.32
CA LYS A 4 61.45 3.85 -1.53
C LYS A 4 60.58 2.76 -0.93
N ARG A 5 60.60 2.67 0.41
CA ARG A 5 59.65 1.86 1.18
C ARG A 5 58.33 2.61 1.31
N VAL A 6 57.28 2.03 0.79
CA VAL A 6 55.89 2.44 1.08
C VAL A 6 55.44 1.73 2.36
N HIS A 7 55.14 2.49 3.40
CA HIS A 7 54.64 1.96 4.68
C HIS A 7 53.12 1.75 4.52
N ASN A 8 52.72 0.49 4.50
CA ASN A 8 51.30 0.08 4.56
C ASN A 8 50.98 -0.22 6.03
N LYS A 9 50.21 0.66 6.69
CA LYS A 9 49.75 0.45 8.07
C LYS A 9 48.50 -0.41 8.05
N TYR A 10 48.63 -1.71 8.11
CA TYR A 10 47.53 -2.59 8.49
C TYR A 10 47.57 -2.80 10.00
N TYR A 11 46.55 -2.31 10.72
CA TYR A 11 46.33 -2.68 12.11
C TYR A 11 45.78 -4.10 12.14
N TRP A 12 46.58 -5.04 12.61
CA TRP A 12 46.15 -6.37 12.98
C TRP A 12 45.52 -6.30 14.38
N TYR A 13 44.20 -6.43 14.44
CA TYR A 13 43.55 -6.78 15.69
C TYR A 13 43.76 -8.27 15.92
N THR A 14 44.61 -8.61 16.87
CA THR A 14 44.74 -9.97 17.41
C THR A 14 43.48 -10.24 18.24
N PHE A 15 42.62 -11.11 17.72
CA PHE A 15 41.54 -11.67 18.50
C PHE A 15 42.11 -12.60 19.56
N ALA A 16 42.04 -12.21 20.84
CA ALA A 16 42.22 -13.14 21.96
C ALA A 16 41.02 -14.10 21.99
N PRO A 17 41.21 -15.38 22.30
CA PRO A 17 40.09 -16.31 22.45
C PRO A 17 39.25 -15.88 23.64
N TYR A 18 38.02 -15.39 23.33
CA TYR A 18 37.04 -14.97 24.33
C TYR A 18 36.20 -16.19 24.71
N ASP A 19 36.72 -16.97 25.67
CA ASP A 19 36.01 -18.10 26.25
C ASP A 19 35.37 -17.67 27.57
N GLN A 20 34.21 -17.04 27.46
CA GLN A 20 33.24 -16.94 28.55
C GLN A 20 31.84 -16.91 27.94
N PRO A 21 30.90 -17.74 28.43
CA PRO A 21 29.50 -17.58 28.06
C PRO A 21 28.98 -16.28 28.68
N ARG A 22 29.02 -15.20 27.95
CA ARG A 22 28.19 -14.05 28.27
C ARG A 22 26.75 -14.50 28.10
N THR A 23 26.05 -14.73 29.18
CA THR A 23 24.61 -14.55 29.25
C THR A 23 24.36 -13.08 28.94
N ALA A 24 24.34 -12.73 27.65
CA ALA A 24 23.84 -11.45 27.21
C ALA A 24 22.38 -11.37 27.71
N PRO A 25 21.97 -10.29 28.36
CA PRO A 25 20.56 -10.08 28.56
C PRO A 25 19.92 -10.15 27.17
N SER A 26 18.95 -11.04 26.99
CA SER A 26 18.20 -11.11 25.73
C SER A 26 17.46 -9.79 25.63
N MET A 27 18.05 -8.85 24.91
CA MET A 27 17.37 -7.61 24.54
C MET A 27 16.30 -8.03 23.53
N THR A 28 15.05 -7.99 23.94
CA THR A 28 13.93 -8.11 23.02
C THR A 28 14.05 -6.97 22.03
N THR A 29 14.14 -7.26 20.75
CA THR A 29 14.21 -6.23 19.70
C THR A 29 12.92 -5.39 19.74
N ARG A 30 13.05 -4.09 19.96
CA ARG A 30 11.91 -3.17 19.97
C ARG A 30 11.46 -2.92 18.54
N ILE A 31 10.21 -3.21 18.25
CA ILE A 31 9.66 -3.18 16.91
C ILE A 31 8.63 -2.07 16.82
N LEU A 32 8.72 -1.26 15.76
CA LEU A 32 7.72 -0.30 15.36
C LEU A 32 7.04 -0.76 14.08
N ILE A 33 5.72 -0.81 14.07
CA ILE A 33 4.91 -1.03 12.87
C ILE A 33 4.25 0.31 12.52
N CYS A 34 4.68 0.91 11.41
CA CYS A 34 4.19 2.18 10.91
C CYS A 34 3.38 1.96 9.64
N ASP A 35 2.08 2.19 9.72
CA ASP A 35 1.10 1.98 8.66
C ASP A 35 -0.18 2.74 9.03
N ASP A 36 -0.86 3.42 8.11
CA ASP A 36 -2.09 4.15 8.41
C ASP A 36 -3.27 3.21 8.61
N SER A 37 -3.26 2.04 7.99
CA SER A 37 -4.29 1.01 8.12
C SER A 37 -4.20 0.27 9.46
N ALA A 38 -5.25 0.37 10.28
CA ALA A 38 -5.38 -0.38 11.52
C ALA A 38 -5.36 -1.91 11.27
N LEU A 39 -5.94 -2.35 10.14
CA LEU A 39 -5.92 -3.75 9.72
C LEU A 39 -4.51 -4.21 9.41
N ALA A 40 -3.75 -3.44 8.61
CA ALA A 40 -2.38 -3.80 8.23
C ALA A 40 -1.47 -3.87 9.45
N ARG A 41 -1.57 -2.92 10.40
CA ARG A 41 -0.83 -2.98 11.67
C ARG A 41 -1.13 -4.26 12.45
N LYS A 42 -2.40 -4.65 12.54
CA LYS A 42 -2.85 -5.89 13.22
C LYS A 42 -2.33 -7.14 12.52
N GLN A 43 -2.45 -7.20 11.20
CA GLN A 43 -1.97 -8.33 10.40
C GLN A 43 -0.46 -8.48 10.49
N MET A 44 0.29 -7.39 10.42
CA MET A 44 1.75 -7.40 10.55
C MET A 44 2.18 -7.87 11.93
N ALA A 45 1.55 -7.39 13.01
CA ALA A 45 1.84 -7.83 14.36
C ALA A 45 1.55 -9.32 14.57
N ARG A 46 0.48 -9.85 13.96
CA ARG A 46 0.16 -11.29 13.98
C ARG A 46 1.14 -12.14 13.17
N ALA A 47 1.67 -11.61 12.07
CA ALA A 47 2.64 -12.31 11.23
C ALA A 47 4.01 -12.44 11.90
N LEU A 48 4.33 -11.62 12.92
CA LEU A 48 5.57 -11.72 13.68
C LEU A 48 5.63 -13.04 14.49
N PRO A 49 6.82 -13.64 14.62
CA PRO A 49 7.03 -14.77 15.54
C PRO A 49 6.70 -14.39 16.99
N GLU A 50 6.17 -15.35 17.76
CA GLU A 50 5.78 -15.11 19.17
C GLU A 50 6.89 -14.48 20.02
N GLY A 51 8.14 -14.89 19.81
CA GLY A 51 9.29 -14.35 20.53
C GLY A 51 9.57 -12.85 20.27
N LEU A 52 9.02 -12.26 19.23
CA LEU A 52 9.19 -10.85 18.88
C LEU A 52 7.94 -9.99 19.18
N ARG A 53 6.82 -10.60 19.56
CA ARG A 53 5.55 -9.88 19.79
C ARG A 53 5.52 -9.07 21.09
N GLY A 54 6.45 -9.31 22.01
CA GLY A 54 6.41 -8.73 23.35
C GLY A 54 6.79 -7.25 23.45
N ASP A 55 7.39 -6.68 22.40
CA ASP A 55 7.86 -5.28 22.39
C ASP A 55 7.54 -4.61 21.06
N VAL A 56 6.26 -4.62 20.68
CA VAL A 56 5.73 -4.04 19.44
C VAL A 56 4.99 -2.76 19.77
N SER A 57 5.37 -1.69 19.12
CA SER A 57 4.71 -0.39 19.12
C SER A 57 4.12 -0.07 17.75
N PHE A 58 3.18 0.86 17.71
CA PHE A 58 2.46 1.22 16.49
C PHE A 58 2.53 2.72 16.24
N ALA A 59 2.66 3.10 14.97
CA ALA A 59 2.48 4.46 14.49
C ALA A 59 1.48 4.45 13.31
N LYS A 60 0.60 5.44 13.26
CA LYS A 60 -0.43 5.56 12.22
C LYS A 60 -0.01 6.40 11.02
N ASP A 61 1.09 7.12 11.13
CA ASP A 61 1.66 7.99 10.09
C ASP A 61 3.17 8.16 10.31
N GLY A 62 3.83 8.74 9.31
CA GLY A 62 5.28 8.95 9.35
C GLY A 62 5.72 9.97 10.41
N VAL A 63 4.85 10.90 10.80
CA VAL A 63 5.18 11.92 11.81
C VAL A 63 5.30 11.25 13.18
N GLU A 64 4.30 10.44 13.55
CA GLU A 64 4.31 9.68 14.80
C GLU A 64 5.49 8.71 14.84
N ALA A 65 5.78 8.01 13.72
CA ALA A 65 6.92 7.11 13.63
C ALA A 65 8.25 7.83 13.91
N LEU A 66 8.49 8.99 13.29
CA LEU A 66 9.73 9.75 13.52
C LEU A 66 9.86 10.25 14.96
N GLU A 67 8.75 10.65 15.59
CA GLU A 67 8.77 11.05 17.00
C GLU A 67 9.20 9.89 17.91
N MET A 68 8.71 8.68 17.66
CA MET A 68 9.09 7.48 18.40
C MET A 68 10.55 7.10 18.15
N LEU A 69 11.01 7.17 16.90
CA LEU A 69 12.40 6.88 16.54
C LEU A 69 13.40 7.85 17.19
N ARG A 70 13.06 9.14 17.25
CA ARG A 70 13.89 10.17 17.94
C ARG A 70 14.01 9.92 19.45
N ARG A 71 13.02 9.25 20.05
CA ARG A 71 13.08 8.79 21.46
C ARG A 71 13.77 7.44 21.62
N HIS A 72 14.32 6.88 20.53
CA HIS A 72 14.94 5.55 20.52
C HIS A 72 14.00 4.43 21.01
N GLU A 73 12.71 4.52 20.66
CA GLU A 73 11.69 3.55 21.08
C GLU A 73 11.67 2.30 20.18
N ALA A 74 12.39 2.28 19.05
CA ALA A 74 12.46 1.12 18.15
C ALA A 74 13.85 0.93 17.56
N GLU A 75 14.18 -0.33 17.27
CA GLU A 75 15.41 -0.79 16.61
C GLU A 75 15.13 -1.41 15.25
N LEU A 76 13.92 -1.91 15.05
CA LEU A 76 13.39 -2.41 13.79
C LEU A 76 12.07 -1.71 13.50
N MET A 77 11.93 -1.20 12.28
CA MET A 77 10.69 -0.60 11.81
C MET A 77 10.18 -1.34 10.57
N PHE A 78 8.90 -1.72 10.61
CA PHE A 78 8.12 -2.09 9.42
C PHE A 78 7.37 -0.85 8.96
N LEU A 79 7.59 -0.42 7.74
CA LEU A 79 7.15 0.88 7.23
C LEU A 79 6.32 0.72 5.97
N ASP A 80 5.07 1.19 6.00
CA ASP A 80 4.30 1.38 4.78
C ASP A 80 4.74 2.61 4.00
N LEU A 81 4.50 2.60 2.69
CA LEU A 81 4.85 3.72 1.81
C LEU A 81 3.71 4.73 1.67
N ASN A 82 2.48 4.25 1.61
CA ASN A 82 1.32 5.08 1.29
C ASN A 82 0.57 5.49 2.55
N MET A 83 1.02 6.55 3.20
CA MET A 83 0.43 7.08 4.42
C MET A 83 0.10 8.57 4.29
N PRO A 84 -0.96 9.06 4.98
CA PRO A 84 -1.27 10.48 5.03
C PRO A 84 -0.20 11.27 5.79
N GLU A 85 -0.22 12.59 5.67
CA GLU A 85 0.65 13.57 6.33
C GLU A 85 2.13 13.42 5.95
N MET A 86 2.72 12.25 6.13
CA MET A 86 4.09 11.94 5.79
C MET A 86 4.18 10.50 5.26
N ASP A 87 4.53 10.36 4.00
CA ASP A 87 4.68 9.07 3.34
C ASP A 87 5.97 8.33 3.76
N GLY A 88 6.06 7.04 3.42
CA GLY A 88 7.19 6.22 3.83
C GLY A 88 8.51 6.61 3.16
N TYR A 89 8.48 7.22 1.98
CA TYR A 89 9.69 7.75 1.34
C TYR A 89 10.26 8.92 2.15
N GLN A 90 9.40 9.85 2.57
CA GLN A 90 9.76 10.98 3.41
C GLN A 90 10.28 10.52 4.79
N VAL A 91 9.69 9.48 5.37
CA VAL A 91 10.21 8.87 6.62
C VAL A 91 11.61 8.35 6.42
N LEU A 92 11.89 7.57 5.36
CA LEU A 92 13.22 7.05 5.06
C LEU A 92 14.24 8.17 4.83
N GLU A 93 13.87 9.25 4.13
CA GLU A 93 14.71 10.42 3.94
C GLU A 93 15.09 11.08 5.28
N GLN A 94 14.13 11.24 6.20
CA GLN A 94 14.39 11.81 7.52
C GLN A 94 15.22 10.88 8.40
N VAL A 95 14.95 9.57 8.42
CA VAL A 95 15.76 8.56 9.12
C VAL A 95 17.21 8.65 8.68
N ARG A 96 17.46 8.73 7.37
CA ARG A 96 18.80 8.87 6.80
C ARG A 96 19.43 10.22 7.13
N LYS A 97 18.68 11.31 7.04
CA LYS A 97 19.16 12.67 7.28
C LYS A 97 19.55 12.92 8.73
N GLU A 98 18.77 12.34 9.66
CA GLU A 98 18.97 12.46 11.10
C GLU A 98 19.87 11.35 11.66
N ASP A 99 20.32 10.41 10.82
CA ASP A 99 21.15 9.24 11.19
C ASP A 99 20.52 8.44 12.35
N LEU A 100 19.20 8.20 12.27
CA LEU A 100 18.48 7.48 13.30
C LEU A 100 18.84 5.98 13.28
N PRO A 101 19.18 5.38 14.43
CA PRO A 101 19.69 4.00 14.51
C PRO A 101 18.55 2.97 14.45
N VAL A 102 17.88 2.85 13.30
CA VAL A 102 16.78 1.91 13.08
C VAL A 102 17.00 1.12 11.79
N MET A 103 16.78 -0.18 11.85
CA MET A 103 16.66 -1.03 10.65
C MET A 103 15.25 -0.89 10.11
N THR A 104 15.12 -0.56 8.83
CA THR A 104 13.80 -0.38 8.22
C THR A 104 13.55 -1.42 7.14
N ILE A 105 12.46 -2.17 7.28
CA ILE A 105 11.90 -3.06 6.27
C ILE A 105 10.62 -2.40 5.77
N VAL A 106 10.55 -2.14 4.46
CA VAL A 106 9.35 -1.59 3.85
C VAL A 106 8.33 -2.69 3.61
N VAL A 107 7.07 -2.44 3.95
CA VAL A 107 5.94 -3.36 3.75
C VAL A 107 4.86 -2.61 2.99
N SER A 108 4.72 -2.85 1.69
CA SER A 108 3.83 -2.03 0.86
C SER A 108 3.00 -2.83 -0.15
N GLY A 109 1.84 -2.26 -0.50
CA GLY A 109 1.03 -2.70 -1.65
C GLY A 109 1.65 -2.30 -2.99
N ASP A 110 2.47 -1.24 -3.01
CA ASP A 110 3.19 -0.82 -4.21
C ASP A 110 4.28 -1.84 -4.58
N ILE A 111 4.06 -2.56 -5.68
CA ILE A 111 4.97 -3.62 -6.14
C ILE A 111 5.79 -3.21 -7.37
N GLN A 112 5.75 -1.94 -7.76
CA GLN A 112 6.52 -1.41 -8.88
C GLN A 112 8.03 -1.62 -8.65
N PRO A 113 8.80 -2.05 -9.66
CA PRO A 113 10.25 -2.23 -9.52
C PRO A 113 10.96 -0.96 -9.06
N GLU A 114 10.53 0.19 -9.56
CA GLU A 114 11.08 1.51 -9.22
C GLU A 114 10.89 1.86 -7.74
N ALA A 115 9.73 1.52 -7.16
CA ALA A 115 9.47 1.71 -5.73
C ALA A 115 10.49 0.96 -4.88
N ARG A 116 10.72 -0.33 -5.21
CA ARG A 116 11.71 -1.15 -4.52
C ARG A 116 13.13 -0.60 -4.64
N GLU A 117 13.53 -0.10 -5.80
CA GLU A 117 14.83 0.53 -5.98
C GLU A 117 14.97 1.82 -5.20
N ARG A 118 13.93 2.65 -5.17
CA ARG A 118 13.90 3.92 -4.42
C ARG A 118 14.09 3.69 -2.93
N VAL A 119 13.32 2.80 -2.33
CA VAL A 119 13.43 2.55 -0.88
C VAL A 119 14.80 1.99 -0.50
N LYS A 120 15.42 1.12 -1.33
CA LYS A 120 16.78 0.64 -1.10
C LYS A 120 17.81 1.75 -1.17
N LYS A 121 17.70 2.68 -2.12
CA LYS A 121 18.57 3.87 -2.22
C LYS A 121 18.42 4.79 -0.99
N LEU A 122 17.24 4.82 -0.38
CA LEU A 122 16.95 5.61 0.83
C LEU A 122 17.40 4.93 2.11
N GLY A 123 17.84 3.66 2.06
CA GLY A 123 18.42 2.96 3.20
C GLY A 123 17.55 1.87 3.81
N ALA A 124 16.40 1.55 3.23
CA ALA A 124 15.64 0.37 3.63
C ALA A 124 16.47 -0.90 3.39
N ILE A 125 16.50 -1.81 4.38
CA ILE A 125 17.27 -3.06 4.28
C ILE A 125 16.58 -4.07 3.38
N ASP A 126 15.24 -4.09 3.39
CA ASP A 126 14.46 -4.95 2.49
C ASP A 126 13.05 -4.40 2.23
N PHE A 127 12.32 -5.14 1.38
CA PHE A 127 10.99 -4.81 0.91
C PHE A 127 10.10 -6.04 0.89
N ILE A 128 8.97 -5.98 1.60
CA ILE A 128 7.94 -7.01 1.65
C ILE A 128 6.68 -6.49 0.95
N LYS A 129 6.12 -7.33 0.09
CA LYS A 129 4.84 -7.05 -0.57
C LYS A 129 3.67 -7.36 0.36
N LYS A 130 2.64 -6.51 0.38
CA LYS A 130 1.33 -6.81 0.99
C LYS A 130 0.48 -7.72 0.06
N PRO A 131 -0.30 -8.65 0.61
CA PRO A 131 -0.34 -9.06 2.01
C PRO A 131 0.94 -9.81 2.42
N THR A 132 1.36 -9.65 3.67
CA THR A 132 2.62 -10.22 4.17
C THR A 132 2.48 -11.72 4.39
N GLU A 133 3.28 -12.52 3.68
CA GLU A 133 3.38 -13.95 3.90
C GLU A 133 4.27 -14.25 5.10
N THR A 134 3.74 -14.92 6.13
CA THR A 134 4.47 -15.24 7.37
C THR A 134 5.77 -16.01 7.10
N SER A 135 5.77 -16.93 6.14
CA SER A 135 6.95 -17.71 5.77
C SER A 135 8.08 -16.84 5.21
N LEU A 136 7.75 -15.87 4.35
CA LEU A 136 8.70 -14.94 3.78
C LEU A 136 9.26 -13.99 4.86
N LEU A 137 8.38 -13.47 5.72
CA LEU A 137 8.77 -12.62 6.84
C LEU A 137 9.75 -13.34 7.77
N LEU A 138 9.44 -14.58 8.15
CA LEU A 138 10.31 -15.40 9.01
C LEU A 138 11.70 -15.62 8.38
N SER A 139 11.74 -16.01 7.09
CA SER A 139 13.00 -16.19 6.38
C SER A 139 13.84 -14.91 6.41
N LEU A 140 13.23 -13.78 6.14
CA LEU A 140 13.89 -12.49 6.11
C LEU A 140 14.43 -12.08 7.49
N LEU A 141 13.64 -12.24 8.55
CA LEU A 141 14.08 -11.97 9.93
C LEU A 141 15.25 -12.87 10.36
N MET A 142 15.27 -14.11 9.88
CA MET A 142 16.38 -15.05 10.11
C MET A 142 17.64 -14.65 9.34
N ASP A 143 17.50 -14.26 8.07
CA ASP A 143 18.60 -13.85 7.21
C ASP A 143 19.31 -12.60 7.75
N TYR A 144 18.58 -11.67 8.34
CA TYR A 144 19.13 -10.49 9.01
C TYR A 144 19.55 -10.75 10.46
N GLY A 145 19.37 -11.97 10.97
CA GLY A 145 19.76 -12.35 12.35
C GLY A 145 18.91 -11.69 13.44
N ILE A 146 17.74 -11.13 13.08
CA ILE A 146 16.78 -10.50 14.00
C ILE A 146 16.03 -11.56 14.80
N TYR A 147 15.78 -12.73 14.19
CA TYR A 147 15.10 -13.86 14.80
C TYR A 147 15.90 -15.15 14.64
N ARG A 148 15.91 -15.99 15.69
CA ARG A 148 16.52 -17.33 15.67
C ARG A 148 15.53 -18.37 16.18
N PRO A 149 15.42 -19.56 15.56
CA PRO A 149 14.46 -20.60 15.97
C PRO A 149 14.58 -21.08 17.42
N GLY A 150 15.73 -20.87 18.08
CA GLY A 150 15.93 -21.19 19.50
C GLY A 150 15.37 -20.18 20.49
N ASP A 151 14.99 -18.99 20.02
CA ASP A 151 14.47 -17.92 20.89
C ASP A 151 13.08 -18.26 21.46
N LEU A 152 12.37 -19.24 20.87
CA LEU A 152 11.07 -19.74 21.36
C LEU A 152 11.19 -20.56 22.66
N GLU A 153 12.26 -21.34 22.85
CA GLU A 153 12.45 -22.14 24.07
C GLU A 153 12.74 -21.23 25.27
N ASP A 154 13.48 -20.15 25.04
CA ASP A 154 13.76 -19.12 26.05
C ASP A 154 12.52 -18.25 26.34
N ALA A 155 11.65 -17.96 25.38
CA ALA A 155 10.40 -17.22 25.57
C ALA A 155 9.39 -18.03 26.38
N ALA A 156 9.23 -19.33 26.11
CA ALA A 156 8.32 -20.20 26.84
C ALA A 156 8.76 -20.39 28.32
N LEU A 157 10.06 -20.42 28.59
CA LEU A 157 10.60 -20.45 29.96
C LEU A 157 10.36 -19.12 30.72
N ARG A 158 10.28 -17.99 30.02
CA ARG A 158 10.01 -16.65 30.59
C ARG A 158 8.54 -16.41 30.85
N ASP A 159 7.65 -16.84 29.94
CA ASP A 159 6.20 -16.73 30.11
C ASP A 159 5.70 -17.51 31.34
N ALA A 160 6.36 -18.61 31.68
CA ALA A 160 6.10 -19.32 32.91
C ALA A 160 6.47 -18.53 34.20
N THR A 161 7.37 -17.55 34.08
CA THR A 161 7.83 -16.70 35.19
C THR A 161 7.14 -15.34 35.26
N LEU A 162 6.56 -14.86 34.14
CA LEU A 162 6.01 -13.50 33.99
C LEU A 162 4.48 -13.45 33.95
N LYS A 163 3.75 -14.51 34.25
CA LYS A 163 2.27 -14.56 34.26
C LYS A 163 1.57 -13.56 35.17
N ASN A 164 2.23 -12.52 35.66
CA ASN A 164 1.64 -11.51 36.55
C ASN A 164 1.74 -10.05 36.10
N THR A 165 2.23 -9.74 34.92
CA THR A 165 2.13 -8.37 34.39
C THR A 165 1.44 -8.42 33.04
N GLY A 166 0.14 -8.19 33.07
CA GLY A 166 -0.69 -8.07 31.87
C GLY A 166 -0.25 -6.86 31.04
N SER A 167 0.64 -7.08 30.09
CA SER A 167 0.82 -6.21 28.94
C SER A 167 -0.26 -6.61 27.94
N ALA A 168 -1.43 -6.02 28.07
CA ALA A 168 -2.44 -6.06 27.04
C ALA A 168 -1.87 -5.33 25.82
N SER A 169 -1.59 -6.03 24.73
CA SER A 169 -1.43 -5.39 23.43
C SER A 169 -2.65 -4.50 23.21
N PRO A 170 -2.49 -3.24 22.79
CA PRO A 170 -3.62 -2.37 22.56
C PRO A 170 -4.57 -3.07 21.58
N GLU A 171 -5.84 -3.23 21.98
CA GLU A 171 -6.89 -3.74 21.09
C GLU A 171 -7.06 -2.72 19.96
N ILE A 172 -6.51 -3.02 18.79
CA ILE A 172 -6.73 -2.24 17.58
C ILE A 172 -8.12 -2.63 17.06
N SER A 173 -9.08 -1.71 17.17
CA SER A 173 -10.38 -1.87 16.52
C SER A 173 -10.23 -1.59 15.02
N VAL A 174 -10.76 -2.47 14.17
CA VAL A 174 -10.74 -2.33 12.71
C VAL A 174 -12.16 -2.06 12.24
N SER A 175 -12.37 -0.97 11.52
CA SER A 175 -13.64 -0.61 10.91
C SER A 175 -13.76 -1.20 9.49
N LEU A 176 -14.98 -1.20 8.92
CA LEU A 176 -15.19 -1.55 7.52
C LEU A 176 -14.39 -0.64 6.58
N ASN A 177 -14.32 0.65 6.88
CA ASN A 177 -13.54 1.61 6.08
C ASN A 177 -12.03 1.29 6.10
N ASP A 178 -11.45 1.00 7.27
CA ASP A 178 -10.04 0.58 7.37
C ASP A 178 -9.77 -0.68 6.55
N TYR A 179 -10.70 -1.63 6.60
CA TYR A 179 -10.59 -2.87 5.82
C TYR A 179 -10.64 -2.61 4.31
N LEU A 180 -11.62 -1.84 3.85
CA LEU A 180 -11.78 -1.51 2.44
C LEU A 180 -10.62 -0.64 1.92
N GLN A 181 -10.11 0.27 2.73
CA GLN A 181 -8.95 1.07 2.39
C GLN A 181 -7.72 0.17 2.18
N GLU A 182 -7.47 -0.78 3.09
CA GLU A 182 -6.33 -1.69 2.98
C GLU A 182 -6.41 -2.60 1.75
N ILE A 183 -7.56 -3.26 1.52
CA ILE A 183 -7.70 -4.11 0.33
C ILE A 183 -7.61 -3.30 -0.97
N SER A 184 -8.06 -2.05 -0.94
CA SER A 184 -7.94 -1.13 -2.08
C SER A 184 -6.49 -0.69 -2.32
N ASN A 185 -5.72 -0.42 -1.28
CA ASN A 185 -4.28 -0.14 -1.38
C ASN A 185 -3.53 -1.28 -2.07
N VAL A 186 -3.77 -2.51 -1.64
CA VAL A 186 -3.13 -3.70 -2.24
C VAL A 186 -3.59 -3.93 -3.69
N ALA A 187 -4.89 -3.74 -3.98
CA ALA A 187 -5.44 -3.87 -5.32
C ALA A 187 -4.92 -2.79 -6.27
N MET A 188 -4.83 -1.54 -5.79
CA MET A 188 -4.26 -0.40 -6.51
C MET A 188 -2.79 -0.65 -6.86
N GLY A 189 -2.00 -1.20 -5.94
CA GLY A 189 -0.61 -1.54 -6.21
C GLY A 189 -0.42 -2.49 -7.40
N ARG A 190 -1.34 -3.44 -7.57
CA ARG A 190 -1.32 -4.37 -8.73
C ARG A 190 -1.70 -3.68 -10.04
N SER A 191 -2.71 -2.81 -10.04
CA SER A 191 -3.11 -2.08 -11.24
C SER A 191 -2.04 -1.05 -11.64
N SER A 192 -1.44 -0.37 -10.67
CA SER A 192 -0.32 0.54 -10.90
C SER A 192 0.91 -0.15 -11.48
N ASP A 193 1.28 -1.35 -10.98
CA ASP A 193 2.41 -2.12 -11.54
C ASP A 193 2.16 -2.52 -13.00
N LEU A 194 0.94 -2.95 -13.34
CA LEU A 194 0.60 -3.28 -14.72
C LEU A 194 0.66 -2.05 -15.63
N LEU A 195 0.11 -0.91 -15.18
CA LEU A 195 0.14 0.34 -15.91
C LEU A 195 1.57 0.85 -16.08
N ALA A 196 2.38 0.82 -15.03
CA ALA A 196 3.78 1.24 -15.06
C ALA A 196 4.62 0.41 -16.05
N ARG A 197 4.41 -0.91 -16.10
CA ARG A 197 5.09 -1.79 -17.06
C ARG A 197 4.68 -1.52 -18.50
N LEU A 198 3.40 -1.21 -18.73
CA LEU A 198 2.90 -0.88 -20.07
C LEU A 198 3.43 0.46 -20.55
N LEU A 199 3.32 1.48 -19.73
CA LEU A 199 3.68 2.86 -20.07
C LEU A 199 5.17 3.18 -19.85
N LYS A 200 5.90 2.30 -19.14
CA LYS A 200 7.32 2.47 -18.75
C LYS A 200 7.57 3.76 -17.97
N VAL A 201 6.64 4.09 -17.09
CA VAL A 201 6.68 5.26 -16.22
C VAL A 201 6.23 4.85 -14.81
N PHE A 202 6.73 5.56 -13.79
CA PHE A 202 6.27 5.33 -12.43
C PHE A 202 4.87 5.90 -12.24
N VAL A 203 3.96 5.09 -11.68
CA VAL A 203 2.58 5.48 -11.35
C VAL A 203 2.54 5.87 -9.89
N LYS A 204 2.22 7.12 -9.60
CA LYS A 204 2.00 7.60 -8.23
C LYS A 204 0.73 6.98 -7.69
N GLN A 205 0.81 6.46 -6.48
CA GLN A 205 -0.30 5.81 -5.82
C GLN A 205 -0.78 6.71 -4.67
N PRO A 206 -1.94 7.35 -4.80
CA PRO A 206 -2.56 8.05 -3.69
C PRO A 206 -3.20 7.06 -2.71
N ILE A 207 -3.58 7.56 -1.55
CA ILE A 207 -4.35 6.78 -0.59
C ILE A 207 -5.78 6.68 -1.10
N PRO A 208 -6.36 5.47 -1.29
CA PRO A 208 -7.76 5.31 -1.66
C PRO A 208 -8.67 5.94 -0.62
N LYS A 209 -9.69 6.65 -1.07
CA LYS A 209 -10.70 7.22 -0.19
C LYS A 209 -11.93 6.34 -0.20
N VAL A 210 -12.40 5.95 0.98
CA VAL A 210 -13.59 5.12 1.17
C VAL A 210 -14.65 5.94 1.88
N ALA A 211 -15.81 6.09 1.27
CA ALA A 211 -16.91 6.86 1.83
C ALA A 211 -18.27 6.28 1.45
N PHE A 212 -19.25 6.42 2.35
CA PHE A 212 -20.65 6.25 2.02
C PHE A 212 -21.20 7.58 1.52
N LEU A 213 -21.72 7.59 0.32
CA LEU A 213 -22.23 8.79 -0.37
C LEU A 213 -23.64 8.57 -0.83
N ALA A 214 -24.48 9.61 -0.75
CA ALA A 214 -25.69 9.64 -1.52
C ALA A 214 -25.34 9.80 -3.01
N ASN A 215 -26.12 9.20 -3.89
CA ASN A 215 -25.91 9.34 -5.33
C ASN A 215 -25.83 10.81 -5.78
N SER A 216 -26.58 11.71 -5.15
CA SER A 216 -26.53 13.14 -5.40
C SER A 216 -25.21 13.83 -4.99
N GLU A 217 -24.41 13.17 -4.16
CA GLU A 217 -23.13 13.68 -3.65
C GLU A 217 -21.93 13.09 -4.39
N LEU A 218 -22.18 12.18 -5.33
CA LEU A 218 -21.11 11.47 -6.05
C LEU A 218 -20.11 12.42 -6.73
N HIS A 219 -20.57 13.56 -7.25
CA HIS A 219 -19.71 14.57 -7.86
C HIS A 219 -18.76 15.24 -6.86
N MET A 220 -19.08 15.20 -5.55
CA MET A 220 -18.20 15.73 -4.49
C MET A 220 -17.11 14.76 -4.07
N ALA A 221 -17.23 13.48 -4.43
CA ALA A 221 -16.23 12.47 -4.14
C ALA A 221 -14.96 12.67 -4.96
N ILE A 222 -15.06 13.31 -6.12
CA ILE A 222 -13.96 13.43 -7.07
C ILE A 222 -13.18 14.71 -6.78
N SER A 223 -12.04 14.56 -6.14
CA SER A 223 -11.26 15.69 -5.60
C SER A 223 -10.31 16.35 -6.61
N SER A 224 -10.00 15.69 -7.73
CA SER A 224 -9.07 16.21 -8.75
C SER A 224 -9.74 16.96 -9.88
N VAL A 225 -11.07 16.95 -9.93
CA VAL A 225 -11.84 17.51 -11.04
C VAL A 225 -11.94 19.02 -10.98
N SER A 226 -11.58 19.68 -12.08
CA SER A 226 -11.80 21.11 -12.29
C SER A 226 -13.13 21.33 -13.01
N ASP A 227 -13.97 22.25 -12.53
CA ASP A 227 -15.24 22.64 -13.17
C ASP A 227 -15.05 23.23 -14.56
N SER A 228 -13.84 23.60 -14.95
CA SER A 228 -13.52 24.18 -16.26
C SER A 228 -13.14 23.16 -17.32
N ASP A 229 -12.84 21.93 -16.92
CA ASP A 229 -12.31 20.90 -17.81
C ASP A 229 -13.40 19.96 -18.30
N THR A 230 -13.16 19.36 -19.46
CA THR A 230 -14.01 18.31 -20.00
C THR A 230 -13.37 16.94 -19.80
N TYR A 231 -14.22 15.95 -19.60
CA TYR A 231 -13.85 14.58 -19.30
C TYR A 231 -14.56 13.61 -20.23
N SER A 232 -13.91 12.47 -20.40
CA SER A 232 -14.51 11.30 -21.01
C SER A 232 -14.60 10.18 -19.99
N ALA A 233 -15.68 9.40 -20.02
CA ALA A 233 -15.92 8.39 -19.00
C ALA A 233 -16.36 7.05 -19.57
N VAL A 234 -15.86 5.98 -18.93
CA VAL A 234 -16.31 4.59 -19.12
C VAL A 234 -16.84 4.05 -17.82
N CYS A 235 -17.94 3.31 -17.92
CA CYS A 235 -18.52 2.52 -16.83
C CYS A 235 -18.48 1.04 -17.17
N GLN A 236 -18.21 0.21 -16.16
CA GLN A 236 -18.27 -1.25 -16.27
C GLN A 236 -18.90 -1.86 -15.01
N GLY A 237 -20.06 -2.49 -15.17
CA GLY A 237 -20.68 -3.23 -14.08
C GLY A 237 -19.90 -4.48 -13.70
N PHE A 238 -19.91 -4.84 -12.43
CA PHE A 238 -19.34 -6.08 -11.92
C PHE A 238 -20.25 -6.73 -10.87
N THR A 239 -20.16 -8.05 -10.76
CA THR A 239 -20.96 -8.80 -9.78
C THR A 239 -20.26 -10.11 -9.42
N GLY A 240 -20.47 -10.60 -8.20
CA GLY A 240 -20.02 -11.92 -7.75
C GLY A 240 -20.19 -12.11 -6.25
N ALA A 241 -20.65 -13.30 -5.85
CA ALA A 241 -20.69 -13.78 -4.46
C ALA A 241 -21.32 -12.79 -3.44
N GLY A 242 -22.41 -12.12 -3.82
CA GLY A 242 -23.11 -11.16 -2.95
C GLY A 242 -22.63 -9.72 -3.07
N ILE A 243 -21.64 -9.47 -3.90
CA ILE A 243 -21.17 -8.11 -4.22
C ILE A 243 -21.69 -7.73 -5.61
N ALA A 244 -22.19 -6.53 -5.76
CA ALA A 244 -22.54 -5.90 -7.03
C ALA A 244 -22.14 -4.44 -7.01
N GLY A 245 -21.73 -3.94 -8.18
CA GLY A 245 -21.30 -2.55 -8.30
C GLY A 245 -20.93 -2.16 -9.71
N GLU A 246 -20.43 -0.94 -9.82
CA GLU A 246 -19.96 -0.34 -11.06
C GLU A 246 -18.58 0.30 -10.85
N ALA A 247 -17.70 0.11 -11.82
CA ALA A 247 -16.41 0.78 -11.89
C ALA A 247 -16.51 1.89 -12.95
N LEU A 248 -16.17 3.11 -12.56
CA LEU A 248 -16.12 4.27 -13.45
C LEU A 248 -14.68 4.72 -13.60
N LEU A 249 -14.27 5.04 -14.82
CA LEU A 249 -13.02 5.72 -15.12
C LEU A 249 -13.34 7.07 -15.73
N LEU A 250 -12.85 8.13 -15.11
CA LEU A 250 -12.91 9.51 -15.59
C LEU A 250 -11.53 9.90 -16.08
N PHE A 251 -11.44 10.37 -17.30
CA PHE A 251 -10.19 10.73 -17.93
C PHE A 251 -10.28 12.15 -18.49
N ALA A 252 -9.34 13.01 -18.08
CA ALA A 252 -9.30 14.38 -18.57
C ALA A 252 -8.98 14.42 -20.07
N ASP A 253 -9.77 15.13 -20.84
CA ASP A 253 -9.62 15.19 -22.29
C ASP A 253 -8.25 15.72 -22.75
N ALA A 254 -7.64 16.60 -21.97
CA ALA A 254 -6.32 17.14 -22.22
C ALA A 254 -5.22 16.06 -22.24
N SER A 255 -5.43 14.94 -21.55
CA SER A 255 -4.45 13.86 -21.38
C SER A 255 -4.46 12.82 -22.50
N PHE A 256 -5.48 12.79 -23.39
CA PHE A 256 -5.61 11.74 -24.40
C PHE A 256 -4.45 11.66 -25.37
N ARG A 257 -3.98 12.79 -25.88
CA ARG A 257 -2.88 12.82 -26.85
C ARG A 257 -1.61 12.20 -26.29
N GLU A 258 -1.21 12.62 -25.08
CA GLU A 258 0.00 12.12 -24.44
C GLU A 258 -0.15 10.63 -24.08
N MET A 259 -1.33 10.21 -23.62
CA MET A 259 -1.62 8.80 -23.36
C MET A 259 -1.57 7.95 -24.64
N ALA A 260 -2.12 8.44 -25.75
CA ALA A 260 -2.04 7.75 -27.05
C ALA A 260 -0.58 7.59 -27.52
N GLU A 261 0.26 8.59 -27.31
CA GLU A 261 1.70 8.51 -27.59
C GLU A 261 2.37 7.41 -26.73
N MET A 262 2.06 7.36 -25.44
CA MET A 262 2.61 6.37 -24.51
C MET A 262 2.16 4.94 -24.80
N LEU A 263 0.92 4.80 -25.27
CA LEU A 263 0.36 3.50 -25.73
C LEU A 263 0.78 3.12 -27.13
N HIS A 264 1.58 3.97 -27.81
CA HIS A 264 2.12 3.73 -29.14
C HIS A 264 1.04 3.63 -30.25
N TYR A 265 0.01 4.45 -30.16
CA TYR A 265 -0.98 4.56 -31.23
C TYR A 265 -0.40 5.27 -32.46
N ASP A 266 -0.71 4.77 -33.65
CA ASP A 266 -0.25 5.37 -34.93
C ASP A 266 -0.90 6.75 -35.18
N THR A 267 -2.14 6.94 -34.71
CA THR A 267 -2.88 8.19 -34.77
C THR A 267 -3.05 8.74 -33.36
N LEU A 268 -2.73 10.02 -33.16
CA LEU A 268 -2.71 10.63 -31.81
C LEU A 268 -3.91 11.50 -31.51
N GLU A 269 -4.78 11.77 -32.49
CA GLU A 269 -5.91 12.67 -32.35
C GLU A 269 -7.15 12.12 -33.04
N GLY A 270 -8.31 12.39 -32.45
CA GLY A 270 -9.63 12.03 -33.00
C GLY A 270 -10.49 11.24 -32.03
N GLU A 271 -11.80 11.38 -32.12
CA GLU A 271 -12.76 10.74 -31.22
C GLU A 271 -12.61 9.23 -31.16
N ALA A 272 -12.26 8.55 -32.24
CA ALA A 272 -12.07 7.11 -32.28
C ALA A 272 -10.84 6.68 -31.42
N VAL A 273 -9.73 7.42 -31.53
CA VAL A 273 -8.53 7.16 -30.73
C VAL A 273 -8.79 7.43 -29.27
N ASN A 274 -9.50 8.49 -28.93
CA ASN A 274 -9.86 8.79 -27.55
C ASN A 274 -10.69 7.65 -26.92
N VAL A 275 -11.65 7.09 -27.68
CA VAL A 275 -12.42 5.91 -27.22
C VAL A 275 -11.51 4.69 -27.02
N GLU A 276 -10.61 4.40 -27.96
CA GLU A 276 -9.70 3.26 -27.84
C GLU A 276 -8.78 3.41 -26.62
N VAL A 277 -8.15 4.56 -26.43
CA VAL A 277 -7.33 4.86 -25.24
C VAL A 277 -8.14 4.68 -23.96
N LEU A 278 -9.35 5.23 -23.91
CA LEU A 278 -10.22 5.15 -22.74
C LEU A 278 -10.61 3.69 -22.42
N MET A 279 -10.90 2.90 -23.45
CA MET A 279 -11.26 1.48 -23.32
C MET A 279 -10.05 0.63 -22.87
N ASP A 280 -8.87 0.89 -23.41
CA ASP A 280 -7.65 0.17 -23.02
C ASP A 280 -7.28 0.47 -21.57
N MET A 281 -7.29 1.76 -21.19
CA MET A 281 -7.02 2.18 -19.83
C MET A 281 -8.02 1.59 -18.84
N SER A 282 -9.32 1.67 -19.13
CA SER A 282 -10.36 1.11 -18.27
C SER A 282 -10.23 -0.40 -18.11
N SER A 283 -9.94 -1.12 -19.19
CA SER A 283 -9.77 -2.59 -19.17
C SER A 283 -8.60 -3.02 -18.27
N ILE A 284 -7.49 -2.29 -18.34
CA ILE A 284 -6.30 -2.57 -17.50
C ILE A 284 -6.61 -2.26 -16.03
N LEU A 285 -7.10 -1.07 -15.74
CA LEU A 285 -7.31 -0.59 -14.38
C LEU A 285 -8.42 -1.38 -13.68
N PHE A 286 -9.59 -1.52 -14.31
CA PHE A 286 -10.71 -2.27 -13.72
C PHE A 286 -10.38 -3.74 -13.56
N GLY A 287 -9.79 -4.37 -14.60
CA GLY A 287 -9.45 -5.79 -14.57
C GLY A 287 -8.44 -6.12 -13.47
N ALA A 288 -7.39 -5.31 -13.34
CA ALA A 288 -6.36 -5.53 -12.32
C ALA A 288 -6.85 -5.22 -10.91
N PHE A 289 -7.57 -4.10 -10.74
CA PHE A 289 -8.06 -3.66 -9.44
C PHE A 289 -9.12 -4.61 -8.90
N LEU A 290 -10.18 -4.91 -9.68
CA LEU A 290 -11.26 -5.79 -9.26
C LEU A 290 -10.78 -7.23 -9.04
N LYS A 291 -9.82 -7.70 -9.85
CA LYS A 291 -9.14 -8.96 -9.56
C LYS A 291 -8.37 -8.89 -8.26
N GLY A 292 -7.68 -7.78 -7.99
CA GLY A 292 -6.94 -7.56 -6.74
C GLY A 292 -7.85 -7.61 -5.51
N ILE A 293 -9.03 -7.00 -5.58
CA ILE A 293 -10.07 -7.08 -4.55
C ILE A 293 -10.55 -8.53 -4.40
N GLY A 294 -10.92 -9.17 -5.52
CA GLY A 294 -11.42 -10.55 -5.50
C GLY A 294 -10.44 -11.55 -4.89
N ASP A 295 -9.16 -11.44 -5.25
CA ASP A 295 -8.10 -12.31 -4.70
C ASP A 295 -7.95 -12.18 -3.17
N GLN A 296 -8.11 -10.96 -2.63
CA GLN A 296 -8.01 -10.72 -1.19
C GLN A 296 -9.25 -11.18 -0.42
N LEU A 297 -10.42 -11.10 -1.04
CA LEU A 297 -11.69 -11.56 -0.46
C LEU A 297 -11.96 -13.06 -0.72
N ASP A 298 -11.07 -13.74 -1.44
CA ASP A 298 -11.27 -15.12 -1.95
C ASP A 298 -12.57 -15.23 -2.76
N LEU A 299 -12.78 -14.30 -3.69
CA LEU A 299 -13.97 -14.20 -4.52
C LEU A 299 -13.61 -14.08 -6.00
N LYS A 300 -14.55 -14.52 -6.84
CA LYS A 300 -14.52 -14.26 -8.27
C LYS A 300 -15.56 -13.23 -8.64
N LEU A 301 -15.12 -12.08 -9.09
CA LEU A 301 -15.97 -11.04 -9.64
C LEU A 301 -16.09 -11.22 -11.16
N GLY A 302 -17.31 -11.30 -11.66
CA GLY A 302 -17.62 -11.27 -13.09
C GLY A 302 -17.75 -9.82 -13.55
N LEU A 303 -17.08 -9.47 -14.66
CA LEU A 303 -17.14 -8.16 -15.27
C LEU A 303 -18.16 -8.14 -16.39
N GLY A 304 -18.99 -7.10 -16.45
CA GLY A 304 -19.87 -6.80 -17.58
C GLY A 304 -19.11 -6.25 -18.79
N HIS A 305 -19.83 -5.75 -19.77
CA HIS A 305 -19.22 -5.04 -20.89
C HIS A 305 -18.98 -3.57 -20.50
N PRO A 306 -17.82 -3.00 -20.82
CA PRO A 306 -17.57 -1.58 -20.61
C PRO A 306 -18.46 -0.74 -21.56
N THR A 307 -18.96 0.37 -21.04
CA THR A 307 -19.84 1.30 -21.78
C THR A 307 -19.30 2.71 -21.65
N VAL A 308 -19.12 3.41 -22.76
CA VAL A 308 -18.75 4.83 -22.76
C VAL A 308 -19.96 5.64 -22.32
N LEU A 309 -19.85 6.35 -21.21
CA LEU A 309 -20.93 7.21 -20.67
C LEU A 309 -21.04 8.52 -21.46
N GLY A 310 -19.90 9.07 -21.86
CA GLY A 310 -19.83 10.29 -22.65
C GLY A 310 -18.37 10.67 -22.92
N GLN A 311 -18.22 11.59 -23.88
CA GLN A 311 -16.93 12.20 -24.25
C GLN A 311 -17.09 13.71 -24.26
N HIS A 312 -16.03 14.43 -23.88
CA HIS A 312 -15.98 15.88 -23.87
C HIS A 312 -17.14 16.53 -23.10
N ARG A 313 -17.44 15.98 -21.90
CA ARG A 313 -18.56 16.41 -21.05
C ARG A 313 -18.05 16.97 -19.74
N GLN A 314 -18.88 17.77 -19.10
CA GLN A 314 -18.70 18.16 -17.71
C GLN A 314 -18.97 16.94 -16.81
N ILE A 315 -18.26 16.86 -15.69
CA ILE A 315 -18.39 15.76 -14.74
C ILE A 315 -19.83 15.55 -14.26
N THR A 316 -20.55 16.63 -14.04
CA THR A 316 -21.94 16.60 -13.59
C THR A 316 -22.85 15.90 -14.60
N GLU A 317 -22.64 16.13 -15.90
CA GLU A 317 -23.39 15.47 -16.98
C GLU A 317 -23.06 13.95 -17.03
N LEU A 318 -21.81 13.58 -16.82
CA LEU A 318 -21.37 12.18 -16.84
C LEU A 318 -21.97 11.36 -15.70
N LEU A 319 -22.18 11.99 -14.55
CA LEU A 319 -22.70 11.36 -13.34
C LEU A 319 -24.22 11.47 -13.16
N GLU A 320 -24.94 12.21 -14.04
CA GLU A 320 -26.39 12.39 -13.93
C GLU A 320 -27.17 11.07 -13.88
N HIS A 321 -26.73 10.04 -14.60
CA HIS A 321 -27.39 8.73 -14.60
C HIS A 321 -27.32 8.02 -13.27
N HIS A 322 -26.31 8.31 -12.46
CA HIS A 322 -26.12 7.75 -11.11
C HIS A 322 -26.86 8.58 -10.06
N SER A 323 -27.07 9.88 -10.30
CA SER A 323 -27.72 10.80 -9.36
C SER A 323 -29.24 10.61 -9.23
N ALA A 324 -29.87 9.85 -10.13
CA ALA A 324 -31.33 9.71 -10.19
C ALA A 324 -31.93 8.75 -9.16
N ARG A 325 -31.11 8.01 -8.40
CA ARG A 325 -31.57 7.06 -7.38
C ARG A 325 -31.23 7.62 -5.99
N GLU A 326 -32.20 7.60 -5.08
CA GLU A 326 -31.99 7.96 -3.66
C GLU A 326 -31.39 6.77 -2.87
N GLU A 327 -30.31 6.18 -3.35
CA GLU A 327 -29.62 5.06 -2.69
C GLU A 327 -28.29 5.55 -2.15
N GLN A 328 -27.86 5.01 -1.02
CA GLN A 328 -26.50 5.18 -0.54
C GLN A 328 -25.57 4.22 -1.28
N LEU A 329 -24.44 4.72 -1.69
CA LEU A 329 -23.38 3.93 -2.33
C LEU A 329 -22.15 3.93 -1.44
N LEU A 330 -21.50 2.78 -1.35
CA LEU A 330 -20.14 2.72 -0.84
C LEU A 330 -19.20 3.02 -2.01
N CYS A 331 -18.52 4.14 -1.93
CA CYS A 331 -17.60 4.63 -2.96
C CYS A 331 -16.14 4.44 -2.52
N ILE A 332 -15.33 3.90 -3.43
CA ILE A 332 -13.87 3.88 -3.32
C ILE A 332 -13.33 4.74 -4.45
N GLU A 333 -12.69 5.86 -4.10
CA GLU A 333 -12.05 6.80 -5.03
C GLU A 333 -10.55 6.53 -5.09
N ILE A 334 -10.00 6.45 -6.30
CA ILE A 334 -8.57 6.27 -6.56
C ILE A 334 -8.17 7.21 -7.70
N CYS A 335 -7.26 8.13 -7.42
CA CYS A 335 -6.72 9.03 -8.43
C CYS A 335 -5.33 8.56 -8.87
N TYR A 336 -5.19 8.04 -10.07
CA TYR A 336 -3.89 7.67 -10.63
C TYR A 336 -3.23 8.86 -11.28
N ALA A 337 -1.96 9.08 -10.96
CA ALA A 337 -1.13 10.11 -11.59
C ALA A 337 0.17 9.49 -12.11
N LEU A 338 0.65 9.94 -13.26
CA LEU A 338 1.92 9.51 -13.82
C LEU A 338 3.05 10.46 -13.40
N GLU A 339 4.19 9.90 -12.99
CA GLU A 339 5.34 10.72 -12.58
C GLU A 339 5.92 11.46 -13.79
N ASP A 340 6.26 12.74 -13.59
CA ASP A 340 6.80 13.64 -14.62
C ASP A 340 5.87 13.87 -15.83
N ARG A 341 4.58 13.61 -15.67
CA ARG A 341 3.53 13.79 -16.67
C ARG A 341 2.34 14.51 -16.06
N ASP A 342 1.66 15.29 -16.89
CA ASP A 342 0.41 15.96 -16.50
C ASP A 342 -0.80 15.08 -16.91
N ILE A 343 -0.74 13.82 -16.45
CA ILE A 343 -1.78 12.83 -16.74
C ILE A 343 -2.32 12.31 -15.41
N GLU A 344 -3.58 12.56 -15.19
CA GLU A 344 -4.35 12.06 -14.06
C GLU A 344 -5.63 11.38 -14.55
N CYS A 345 -6.04 10.33 -13.87
CA CYS A 345 -7.34 9.71 -14.10
C CYS A 345 -7.95 9.23 -12.79
N ASP A 346 -9.24 9.48 -12.63
CA ASP A 346 -9.97 9.08 -11.45
C ASP A 346 -10.74 7.78 -11.71
N MET A 347 -10.52 6.81 -10.85
CA MET A 347 -11.29 5.57 -10.84
C MET A 347 -12.18 5.54 -9.61
N LEU A 348 -13.47 5.36 -9.84
CA LEU A 348 -14.47 5.17 -8.78
C LEU A 348 -14.98 3.74 -8.83
N ILE A 349 -15.01 3.10 -7.67
CA ILE A 349 -15.69 1.81 -7.48
C ILE A 349 -16.92 2.06 -6.63
N LEU A 350 -18.08 1.89 -7.22
CA LEU A 350 -19.36 2.12 -6.58
C LEU A 350 -19.99 0.77 -6.25
N LEU A 351 -20.17 0.49 -4.97
CA LEU A 351 -20.77 -0.73 -4.47
C LEU A 351 -22.20 -0.43 -3.98
N THR A 352 -23.12 -1.32 -4.30
CA THR A 352 -24.51 -1.21 -3.82
C THR A 352 -24.60 -1.39 -2.31
N GLU A 353 -25.62 -0.79 -1.70
CA GLU A 353 -25.89 -0.94 -0.26
C GLU A 353 -26.02 -2.40 0.15
N ASP A 354 -26.64 -3.24 -0.71
CA ASP A 354 -26.79 -4.68 -0.48
C ASP A 354 -25.44 -5.45 -0.39
N SER A 355 -24.34 -4.87 -0.91
CA SER A 355 -23.00 -5.46 -0.82
C SER A 355 -22.36 -5.27 0.55
N VAL A 356 -22.79 -4.28 1.33
CA VAL A 356 -22.16 -3.88 2.61
C VAL A 356 -22.22 -4.99 3.66
N PRO A 357 -23.37 -5.64 3.91
CA PRO A 357 -23.43 -6.73 4.90
C PRO A 357 -22.49 -7.89 4.59
N PHE A 358 -22.33 -8.20 3.30
CA PHE A 358 -21.41 -9.25 2.86
C PHE A 358 -19.93 -8.86 3.13
N LEU A 359 -19.57 -7.60 2.90
CA LEU A 359 -18.24 -7.10 3.20
C LEU A 359 -17.95 -7.09 4.70
N GLU A 360 -18.96 -6.75 5.53
CA GLU A 360 -18.84 -6.79 6.99
C GLU A 360 -18.62 -8.21 7.50
N ASP A 361 -19.38 -9.18 7.00
CA ASP A 361 -19.19 -10.60 7.36
C ASP A 361 -17.78 -11.10 7.00
N ARG A 362 -17.26 -10.68 5.83
CA ARG A 362 -15.88 -11.01 5.43
C ARG A 362 -14.83 -10.34 6.30
N LEU A 363 -15.06 -9.09 6.72
CA LEU A 363 -14.19 -8.40 7.65
C LEU A 363 -14.08 -9.17 8.99
N GLN A 364 -15.20 -9.59 9.55
CA GLN A 364 -15.20 -10.36 10.80
C GLN A 364 -14.36 -11.63 10.67
N TYR A 365 -14.55 -12.38 9.58
CA TYR A 365 -13.79 -13.62 9.33
C TYR A 365 -12.27 -13.40 9.18
N LEU A 366 -11.83 -12.26 8.66
CA LEU A 366 -10.41 -11.96 8.44
C LEU A 366 -9.73 -11.30 9.65
N VAL A 367 -10.50 -10.73 10.57
CA VAL A 367 -9.99 -10.08 11.79
C VAL A 367 -9.90 -11.07 12.97
N ASP A 368 -10.71 -12.12 12.99
CA ASP A 368 -10.65 -13.21 13.97
C ASP A 368 -9.49 -14.18 13.68
#